data_df4663858de7b2f819952261b8d9375d
#
_entry.id   df4663858de7b2f819952261b8d9375d
#
_cell.length_a   1.000
_cell.length_b   1.000
_cell.length_c   1.000
_cell.angle_alpha   90.00
_cell.angle_beta   90.00
_cell.angle_gamma   90.00
#
_symmetry.space_group_name_H-M   'P 1'
#
loop_
_entity.id
_entity.type
_entity.pdbx_description
1 polymer ?
#
loop_
_entity_poly.entity_id
_entity_poly.type
_entity_poly.pdbx_seq_one_letter_code
_entity_poly.pdbx_strand_id
1 'polypeptide(L)'
;MRILHTSDWHFGRSLHGQDLGDARALFGRWLIDTVKTQNIQLVLISGDVYDRAIPPVGQINEVMNLLEELSSITHVLLTSGNHDSAARLGMYSHFLRGNIQVCTRVEDIGTAREYLGTGDDPGVLVYPIPYLEPDLVRSVLSPNDQPLERSHQAVMDAAMRRIGDDLKRRRSEGDLRPAVVMAHAFIVGAAPSDSERNIEVGGVPSVSAETFENFGGDPQAPTPGLSYVALGHLHRPQVIPSSQVPIRYSGSPIAYSFSEAPGDKSAVIIDTHPEDEKLMPHAQRVEISGISMPLALSTVDIPSAHPLVVLTGSMDSLLGKAAQVDRESYVSLTVTDDARPQSMVSRLRAAYPHALSIIHAPAHTPLLAAPQCDLATMDIRSTLADFFSQQGGQPVSAEENSVIDQVVSKVKEDLQ
;
A
#
# COMPACT_ATOMS: atom_id res chain seq x y z
N MET A 1 24.76 10.44 2.13
CA MET A 1 24.36 9.01 1.91
C MET A 1 23.12 8.97 1.03
N ARG A 2 23.11 8.12 0.02
CA ARG A 2 21.93 7.88 -0.81
C ARG A 2 21.17 6.65 -0.36
N ILE A 3 19.87 6.84 -0.12
CA ILE A 3 18.98 5.83 0.41
C ILE A 3 17.83 5.65 -0.58
N LEU A 4 17.45 4.41 -0.88
CA LEU A 4 16.26 4.11 -1.68
C LEU A 4 15.17 3.58 -0.74
N HIS A 5 13.99 4.19 -0.79
CA HIS A 5 12.81 3.77 -0.04
C HIS A 5 11.80 3.13 -0.98
N THR A 6 11.41 1.91 -0.67
CA THR A 6 10.38 1.10 -1.32
C THR A 6 9.54 0.36 -0.28
N SER A 7 8.36 -0.12 -0.63
CA SER A 7 7.45 -0.87 0.25
C SER A 7 6.48 -1.73 -0.55
N ASP A 8 5.66 -2.51 0.11
CA ASP A 8 4.48 -3.19 -0.46
C ASP A 8 4.81 -4.05 -1.69
N TRP A 9 5.86 -4.88 -1.56
CA TRP A 9 6.31 -5.76 -2.65
C TRP A 9 5.32 -6.86 -2.98
N HIS A 10 4.58 -7.36 -1.97
CA HIS A 10 3.55 -8.38 -2.06
C HIS A 10 3.90 -9.56 -2.96
N PHE A 11 5.09 -10.13 -2.81
CA PHE A 11 5.47 -11.32 -3.55
C PHE A 11 4.46 -12.44 -3.33
N GLY A 12 3.92 -12.96 -4.43
CA GLY A 12 2.84 -13.95 -4.43
C GLY A 12 1.44 -13.40 -4.71
N ARG A 13 1.29 -12.07 -4.82
CA ARG A 13 0.02 -11.45 -5.20
C ARG A 13 -0.27 -11.62 -6.69
N SER A 14 -1.55 -11.72 -7.01
CA SER A 14 -2.07 -11.80 -8.38
C SER A 14 -3.02 -10.63 -8.67
N LEU A 15 -3.19 -10.27 -9.93
CA LEU A 15 -4.17 -9.30 -10.40
C LEU A 15 -5.31 -10.03 -11.13
N HIS A 16 -6.52 -10.04 -10.56
CA HIS A 16 -7.67 -10.80 -11.09
C HIS A 16 -7.36 -12.28 -11.42
N GLY A 17 -6.52 -12.93 -10.60
CA GLY A 17 -6.09 -14.31 -10.81
C GLY A 17 -4.93 -14.48 -11.80
N GLN A 18 -4.46 -13.40 -12.44
CA GLN A 18 -3.27 -13.43 -13.28
C GLN A 18 -2.01 -13.38 -12.40
N ASP A 19 -1.08 -14.32 -12.61
CA ASP A 19 0.22 -14.25 -11.96
C ASP A 19 1.04 -13.05 -12.48
N LEU A 20 1.82 -12.43 -11.60
CA LEU A 20 2.65 -11.26 -11.89
C LEU A 20 4.15 -11.59 -11.83
N GLY A 21 4.55 -12.82 -12.15
CA GLY A 21 5.93 -13.29 -12.07
C GLY A 21 6.90 -12.51 -12.93
N ASP A 22 6.51 -12.14 -14.14
CA ASP A 22 7.31 -11.31 -15.07
C ASP A 22 7.46 -9.87 -14.55
N ALA A 23 6.41 -9.29 -13.98
CA ALA A 23 6.47 -7.97 -13.34
C ALA A 23 7.40 -7.98 -12.11
N ARG A 24 7.34 -9.04 -11.27
CA ARG A 24 8.27 -9.21 -10.14
C ARG A 24 9.72 -9.35 -10.61
N ALA A 25 9.95 -10.14 -11.66
CA ALA A 25 11.30 -10.31 -12.24
C ALA A 25 11.83 -9.00 -12.86
N LEU A 26 10.96 -8.21 -13.51
CA LEU A 26 11.33 -6.90 -14.03
C LEU A 26 11.70 -5.93 -12.90
N PHE A 27 10.86 -5.87 -11.85
CA PHE A 27 11.12 -5.06 -10.67
C PHE A 27 12.45 -5.43 -9.99
N GLY A 28 12.72 -6.73 -9.79
CA GLY A 28 13.97 -7.17 -9.18
C GLY A 28 15.21 -6.71 -9.97
N ARG A 29 15.21 -6.89 -11.29
CA ARG A 29 16.30 -6.40 -12.16
C ARG A 29 16.44 -4.88 -12.08
N TRP A 30 15.34 -4.15 -12.21
CA TRP A 30 15.32 -2.69 -12.11
C TRP A 30 15.89 -2.20 -10.77
N LEU A 31 15.53 -2.85 -9.66
CA LEU A 31 15.99 -2.47 -8.33
C LEU A 31 17.52 -2.63 -8.19
N ILE A 32 18.04 -3.77 -8.63
CA ILE A 32 19.50 -4.02 -8.64
C ILE A 32 20.25 -3.00 -9.52
N ASP A 33 19.74 -2.74 -10.71
CA ASP A 33 20.35 -1.77 -11.64
C ASP A 33 20.29 -0.35 -11.07
N THR A 34 19.15 0.03 -10.45
CA THR A 34 18.99 1.34 -9.80
C THR A 34 19.96 1.50 -8.63
N VAL A 35 20.10 0.49 -7.78
CA VAL A 35 21.06 0.51 -6.66
C VAL A 35 22.47 0.76 -7.17
N LYS A 36 22.89 0.06 -8.22
CA LYS A 36 24.23 0.22 -8.83
C LYS A 36 24.41 1.58 -9.50
N THR A 37 23.47 1.98 -10.35
CA THR A 37 23.62 3.20 -11.19
C THR A 37 23.44 4.50 -10.40
N GLN A 38 22.60 4.49 -9.36
CA GLN A 38 22.36 5.63 -8.48
C GLN A 38 23.29 5.64 -7.26
N ASN A 39 24.22 4.68 -7.13
CA ASN A 39 25.11 4.54 -5.97
C ASN A 39 24.33 4.52 -4.63
N ILE A 40 23.27 3.73 -4.56
CA ILE A 40 22.46 3.59 -3.34
C ILE A 40 23.26 2.80 -2.28
N GLN A 41 23.40 3.39 -1.10
CA GLN A 41 24.15 2.83 0.01
C GLN A 41 23.26 2.11 1.04
N LEU A 42 21.93 2.37 0.99
CA LEU A 42 20.95 1.75 1.88
C LEU A 42 19.61 1.62 1.16
N VAL A 43 19.00 0.45 1.20
CA VAL A 43 17.62 0.21 0.75
C VAL A 43 16.73 0.02 1.97
N LEU A 44 15.67 0.83 2.08
CA LEU A 44 14.62 0.72 3.10
C LEU A 44 13.40 0.04 2.48
N ILE A 45 12.93 -1.05 3.10
CA ILE A 45 11.74 -1.80 2.68
C ILE A 45 10.70 -1.70 3.81
N SER A 46 9.72 -0.79 3.64
CA SER A 46 8.77 -0.43 4.69
C SER A 46 7.54 -1.36 4.72
N GLY A 47 7.76 -2.66 4.92
CA GLY A 47 6.73 -3.67 5.13
C GLY A 47 6.09 -4.25 3.86
N ASP A 48 5.23 -5.24 4.07
CA ASP A 48 4.48 -6.03 3.08
C ASP A 48 5.38 -6.62 1.98
N VAL A 49 6.38 -7.36 2.42
CA VAL A 49 7.31 -8.10 1.54
C VAL A 49 6.56 -9.23 0.83
N TYR A 50 5.71 -9.95 1.55
CA TYR A 50 4.87 -11.02 1.03
C TYR A 50 3.39 -10.66 1.06
N ASP A 51 2.61 -11.22 0.12
CA ASP A 51 1.15 -11.04 0.08
C ASP A 51 0.42 -11.76 1.23
N ARG A 52 1.06 -12.73 1.88
CA ARG A 52 0.46 -13.57 2.93
C ARG A 52 1.45 -13.91 4.04
N ALA A 53 0.91 -14.04 5.23
CA ALA A 53 1.67 -14.50 6.41
C ALA A 53 2.34 -15.88 6.23
N ILE A 54 1.84 -16.72 5.33
CA ILE A 54 2.41 -18.01 4.93
C ILE A 54 2.58 -18.00 3.41
N PRO A 55 3.69 -17.44 2.90
CA PRO A 55 3.94 -17.38 1.46
C PRO A 55 4.32 -18.79 0.92
N PRO A 56 3.99 -19.11 -0.33
CA PRO A 56 4.48 -20.28 -1.02
C PRO A 56 6.01 -20.29 -1.11
N VAL A 57 6.61 -21.49 -1.12
CA VAL A 57 8.09 -21.66 -1.13
C VAL A 57 8.74 -20.96 -2.33
N GLY A 58 8.08 -20.97 -3.50
CA GLY A 58 8.59 -20.27 -4.68
C GLY A 58 8.81 -18.78 -4.44
N GLN A 59 7.83 -18.10 -3.82
CA GLN A 59 7.94 -16.68 -3.50
C GLN A 59 8.96 -16.40 -2.41
N ILE A 60 9.11 -17.30 -1.44
CA ILE A 60 10.19 -17.18 -0.44
C ILE A 60 11.55 -17.18 -1.16
N ASN A 61 11.77 -18.12 -2.08
CA ASN A 61 13.02 -18.22 -2.82
C ASN A 61 13.25 -16.98 -3.72
N GLU A 62 12.21 -16.46 -4.40
CA GLU A 62 12.31 -15.23 -5.19
C GLU A 62 12.80 -14.06 -4.33
N VAL A 63 12.18 -13.82 -3.17
CA VAL A 63 12.57 -12.73 -2.26
C VAL A 63 13.97 -12.95 -1.69
N MET A 64 14.28 -14.18 -1.25
CA MET A 64 15.60 -14.48 -0.68
C MET A 64 16.73 -14.25 -1.69
N ASN A 65 16.56 -14.67 -2.93
CA ASN A 65 17.54 -14.44 -4.00
C ASN A 65 17.74 -12.93 -4.28
N LEU A 66 16.64 -12.16 -4.32
CA LEU A 66 16.71 -10.71 -4.50
C LEU A 66 17.40 -10.02 -3.32
N LEU A 67 17.08 -10.40 -2.09
CA LEU A 67 17.71 -9.84 -0.88
C LEU A 67 19.20 -10.23 -0.79
N GLU A 68 19.58 -11.45 -1.19
CA GLU A 68 20.96 -11.88 -1.25
C GLU A 68 21.76 -11.02 -2.26
N GLU A 69 21.23 -10.82 -3.47
CA GLU A 69 21.88 -9.98 -4.47
C GLU A 69 22.00 -8.53 -3.99
N LEU A 70 20.92 -7.94 -3.44
CA LEU A 70 20.93 -6.59 -2.86
C LEU A 70 21.98 -6.46 -1.76
N SER A 71 22.00 -7.38 -0.80
CA SER A 71 22.93 -7.33 0.34
C SER A 71 24.39 -7.50 -0.05
N SER A 72 24.68 -8.03 -1.24
CA SER A 72 26.04 -8.12 -1.79
C SER A 72 26.58 -6.77 -2.30
N ILE A 73 25.71 -5.80 -2.57
CA ILE A 73 26.06 -4.52 -3.18
C ILE A 73 25.69 -3.29 -2.34
N THR A 74 24.78 -3.42 -1.37
CA THR A 74 24.31 -2.32 -0.55
C THR A 74 23.79 -2.80 0.81
N HIS A 75 23.56 -1.89 1.75
CA HIS A 75 22.83 -2.20 2.97
C HIS A 75 21.35 -2.33 2.70
N VAL A 76 20.67 -3.27 3.38
CA VAL A 76 19.23 -3.49 3.29
C VAL A 76 18.64 -3.51 4.71
N LEU A 77 17.63 -2.69 4.94
CA LEU A 77 16.84 -2.70 6.16
C LEU A 77 15.37 -2.91 5.81
N LEU A 78 14.77 -3.94 6.38
CA LEU A 78 13.37 -4.22 6.14
C LEU A 78 12.56 -4.41 7.44
N THR A 79 11.28 -4.02 7.40
CA THR A 79 10.30 -4.24 8.46
C THR A 79 9.18 -5.16 7.96
N SER A 80 8.34 -5.66 8.87
CA SER A 80 7.09 -6.35 8.49
C SER A 80 5.95 -5.37 8.29
N GLY A 81 5.08 -5.64 7.30
CA GLY A 81 3.78 -5.01 7.13
C GLY A 81 2.64 -5.84 7.72
N ASN A 82 1.38 -5.49 7.36
CA ASN A 82 0.19 -6.17 7.88
C ASN A 82 -0.15 -7.48 7.16
N HIS A 83 0.42 -7.74 5.98
CA HIS A 83 0.33 -9.02 5.29
C HIS A 83 1.40 -10.01 5.76
N ASP A 84 2.55 -9.52 6.22
CA ASP A 84 3.65 -10.34 6.68
C ASP A 84 3.35 -11.00 8.03
N SER A 85 3.95 -12.14 8.26
CA SER A 85 4.12 -12.66 9.62
C SER A 85 5.42 -12.14 10.21
N ALA A 86 5.36 -11.21 11.15
CA ALA A 86 6.55 -10.65 11.82
C ALA A 86 7.45 -11.75 12.38
N ALA A 87 6.86 -12.80 12.98
CA ALA A 87 7.60 -13.94 13.54
C ALA A 87 8.33 -14.76 12.45
N ARG A 88 7.70 -14.98 11.28
CA ARG A 88 8.32 -15.76 10.18
C ARG A 88 9.37 -14.94 9.45
N LEU A 89 9.07 -13.68 9.15
CA LEU A 89 9.99 -12.78 8.47
C LEU A 89 11.25 -12.55 9.33
N GLY A 90 11.08 -12.40 10.65
CA GLY A 90 12.16 -12.19 11.60
C GLY A 90 12.83 -13.46 12.14
N MET A 91 12.38 -14.66 11.72
CA MET A 91 12.80 -15.93 12.34
C MET A 91 14.33 -16.13 12.36
N TYR A 92 15.01 -15.72 11.31
CA TYR A 92 16.46 -15.85 11.18
C TYR A 92 17.23 -14.54 11.36
N SER A 93 16.56 -13.45 11.77
CA SER A 93 17.17 -12.11 11.87
C SER A 93 18.45 -12.10 12.72
N HIS A 94 18.49 -12.87 13.81
CA HIS A 94 19.66 -12.96 14.68
C HIS A 94 20.87 -13.69 14.05
N PHE A 95 20.64 -14.49 13.00
CA PHE A 95 21.69 -15.23 12.30
C PHE A 95 22.16 -14.53 11.04
N LEU A 96 21.40 -13.54 10.55
CA LEU A 96 21.81 -12.75 9.39
C LEU A 96 23.10 -12.00 9.71
N ARG A 97 24.00 -11.98 8.76
CA ARG A 97 25.29 -11.29 8.83
C ARG A 97 25.44 -10.40 7.58
N GLY A 98 26.36 -9.44 7.69
CA GLY A 98 26.64 -8.54 6.56
C GLY A 98 25.65 -7.39 6.47
N ASN A 99 25.22 -7.06 5.25
CA ASN A 99 24.54 -5.81 4.93
C ASN A 99 23.00 -5.88 5.03
N ILE A 100 22.42 -6.96 5.57
CA ILE A 100 20.97 -7.10 5.70
C ILE A 100 20.52 -7.11 7.16
N GLN A 101 19.49 -6.34 7.47
CA GLN A 101 18.83 -6.29 8.78
C GLN A 101 17.31 -6.43 8.59
N VAL A 102 16.71 -7.30 9.41
CA VAL A 102 15.27 -7.56 9.45
C VAL A 102 14.75 -7.15 10.83
N CYS A 103 13.93 -6.11 10.88
CA CYS A 103 13.41 -5.51 12.11
C CYS A 103 11.91 -5.74 12.23
N THR A 104 11.52 -6.79 12.96
CA THR A 104 10.12 -7.20 13.14
C THR A 104 9.68 -7.24 14.60
N ARG A 105 10.59 -6.94 15.53
CA ARG A 105 10.32 -7.00 16.97
C ARG A 105 9.92 -5.65 17.52
N VAL A 106 8.80 -5.62 18.21
CA VAL A 106 8.23 -4.40 18.83
C VAL A 106 9.08 -3.94 20.03
N GLU A 107 9.77 -4.85 20.68
CA GLU A 107 10.65 -4.55 21.80
C GLU A 107 11.87 -3.73 21.39
N ASP A 108 12.30 -3.82 20.14
CA ASP A 108 13.47 -3.11 19.60
C ASP A 108 13.14 -1.66 19.17
N ILE A 109 11.86 -1.26 19.20
CA ILE A 109 11.43 0.11 18.88
C ILE A 109 12.05 1.11 19.85
N GLY A 110 12.62 2.19 19.32
CA GLY A 110 13.40 3.18 20.05
C GLY A 110 14.91 2.93 19.95
N THR A 111 15.35 1.84 19.30
CA THR A 111 16.76 1.58 19.03
C THR A 111 17.09 1.92 17.58
N ALA A 112 17.88 2.97 17.36
CA ALA A 112 18.32 3.35 16.02
C ALA A 112 19.21 2.27 15.38
N ARG A 113 19.02 2.04 14.08
CA ARG A 113 20.00 1.35 13.23
C ARG A 113 20.90 2.40 12.62
N GLU A 114 22.20 2.24 12.81
CA GLU A 114 23.20 3.25 12.44
C GLU A 114 23.91 2.83 11.15
N TYR A 115 23.90 3.71 10.18
CA TYR A 115 24.62 3.52 8.93
C TYR A 115 25.62 4.66 8.78
N LEU A 116 26.88 4.31 8.62
CA LEU A 116 27.96 5.28 8.48
C LEU A 116 28.05 5.73 7.02
N GLY A 117 28.23 7.01 6.81
CA GLY A 117 28.55 7.57 5.51
C GLY A 117 30.03 7.36 5.15
N THR A 118 30.44 7.86 4.01
CA THR A 118 31.82 7.83 3.52
C THR A 118 32.36 9.25 3.41
N GLY A 119 33.66 9.43 3.69
CA GLY A 119 34.26 10.76 3.67
C GLY A 119 33.68 11.66 4.76
N ASP A 120 33.20 12.85 4.36
CA ASP A 120 32.61 13.85 5.28
C ASP A 120 31.12 13.62 5.58
N ASP A 121 30.51 12.59 4.98
CA ASP A 121 29.12 12.22 5.23
C ASP A 121 28.98 11.53 6.60
N PRO A 122 28.22 12.10 7.55
CA PRO A 122 28.07 11.53 8.89
C PRO A 122 27.24 10.22 8.90
N GLY A 123 26.55 9.91 7.82
CA GLY A 123 25.61 8.78 7.73
C GLY A 123 24.22 9.13 8.23
N VAL A 124 23.48 8.11 8.65
CA VAL A 124 22.05 8.23 9.02
C VAL A 124 21.69 7.33 10.21
N LEU A 125 20.73 7.81 11.00
CA LEU A 125 20.01 7.03 12.01
C LEU A 125 18.67 6.56 11.41
N VAL A 126 18.37 5.27 11.44
CA VAL A 126 17.09 4.75 10.99
C VAL A 126 16.36 4.07 12.14
N TYR A 127 15.14 4.48 12.40
CA TYR A 127 14.25 3.91 13.41
C TYR A 127 13.17 3.06 12.73
N PRO A 128 13.34 1.75 12.67
CA PRO A 128 12.36 0.83 12.07
C PRO A 128 11.20 0.57 13.03
N ILE A 129 9.97 0.78 12.56
CA ILE A 129 8.74 0.39 13.24
C ILE A 129 8.09 -0.71 12.38
N PRO A 130 8.01 -1.97 12.85
CA PRO A 130 7.21 -2.99 12.18
C PRO A 130 5.73 -2.64 12.25
N TYR A 131 4.87 -3.30 11.47
CA TYR A 131 3.43 -3.12 11.59
C TYR A 131 2.96 -3.38 13.02
N LEU A 132 2.18 -2.44 13.56
CA LEU A 132 1.68 -2.44 14.93
C LEU A 132 0.20 -2.85 14.96
N GLU A 133 -0.07 -4.15 15.09
CA GLU A 133 -1.42 -4.65 15.35
C GLU A 133 -1.80 -4.33 16.82
N PRO A 134 -2.76 -3.41 17.08
CA PRO A 134 -3.03 -2.95 18.44
C PRO A 134 -3.32 -4.08 19.42
N ASP A 135 -4.05 -5.11 19.00
CA ASP A 135 -4.39 -6.24 19.86
C ASP A 135 -3.18 -7.04 20.34
N LEU A 136 -2.10 -7.05 19.57
CA LEU A 136 -0.88 -7.79 19.88
C LEU A 136 0.16 -6.95 20.62
N VAL A 137 0.21 -5.63 20.38
CA VAL A 137 1.36 -4.82 20.81
C VAL A 137 1.06 -3.83 21.93
N ARG A 138 -0.21 -3.52 22.20
CA ARG A 138 -0.60 -2.48 23.18
C ARG A 138 -0.12 -2.71 24.60
N SER A 139 0.08 -3.96 25.00
CA SER A 139 0.66 -4.29 26.31
C SER A 139 2.18 -4.18 26.31
N VAL A 140 2.85 -4.52 25.20
CA VAL A 140 4.31 -4.48 25.05
C VAL A 140 4.82 -3.03 24.95
N LEU A 141 4.05 -2.17 24.30
CA LEU A 141 4.41 -0.75 24.13
C LEU A 141 4.03 0.11 25.33
N SER A 142 3.19 -0.39 26.23
CA SER A 142 2.78 0.36 27.42
C SER A 142 3.98 0.67 28.33
N PRO A 143 4.07 1.89 28.88
CA PRO A 143 5.10 2.24 29.86
C PRO A 143 4.79 1.72 31.27
N ASN A 144 3.61 1.13 31.49
CA ASN A 144 3.13 0.63 32.78
C ASN A 144 2.38 -0.70 32.59
N ASP A 145 1.84 -1.26 33.67
CA ASP A 145 1.12 -2.55 33.68
C ASP A 145 -0.27 -2.49 33.01
N GLN A 146 -0.76 -1.31 32.64
CA GLN A 146 -2.05 -1.15 31.96
C GLN A 146 -1.83 -1.12 30.44
N PRO A 147 -2.54 -1.95 29.65
CA PRO A 147 -2.46 -1.88 28.19
C PRO A 147 -2.86 -0.49 27.66
N LEU A 148 -2.22 -0.06 26.59
CA LEU A 148 -2.60 1.15 25.86
C LEU A 148 -4.04 1.01 25.32
N GLU A 149 -4.66 2.13 24.94
CA GLU A 149 -5.91 2.15 24.20
C GLU A 149 -5.82 1.24 22.96
N ARG A 150 -6.94 0.59 22.63
CA ARG A 150 -7.03 -0.31 21.47
C ARG A 150 -7.23 0.50 20.19
N SER A 151 -6.17 1.20 19.77
CA SER A 151 -6.16 2.00 18.54
C SER A 151 -4.77 2.04 17.92
N HIS A 152 -4.72 2.19 16.59
CA HIS A 152 -3.47 2.39 15.87
C HIS A 152 -2.75 3.66 16.30
N GLN A 153 -3.51 4.72 16.61
CA GLN A 153 -2.95 5.97 17.12
C GLN A 153 -2.18 5.76 18.42
N ALA A 154 -2.78 5.09 19.40
CA ALA A 154 -2.16 4.93 20.73
C ALA A 154 -0.87 4.10 20.67
N VAL A 155 -0.84 3.04 19.85
CA VAL A 155 0.37 2.20 19.73
C VAL A 155 1.46 2.91 18.92
N MET A 156 1.10 3.71 17.91
CA MET A 156 2.07 4.50 17.15
C MET A 156 2.65 5.63 18.01
N ASP A 157 1.83 6.33 18.79
CA ASP A 157 2.29 7.36 19.73
C ASP A 157 3.28 6.79 20.77
N ALA A 158 3.02 5.57 21.24
CA ALA A 158 3.93 4.91 22.18
C ALA A 158 5.27 4.51 21.50
N ALA A 159 5.22 4.04 20.26
CA ALA A 159 6.41 3.75 19.47
C ALA A 159 7.24 5.03 19.23
N MET A 160 6.58 6.11 18.84
CA MET A 160 7.22 7.39 18.56
C MET A 160 7.79 8.04 19.83
N ARG A 161 7.16 7.88 21.00
CA ARG A 161 7.75 8.30 22.27
C ARG A 161 9.09 7.63 22.53
N ARG A 162 9.18 6.29 22.37
CA ARG A 162 10.46 5.55 22.54
C ARG A 162 11.55 6.06 21.58
N ILE A 163 11.18 6.35 20.34
CA ILE A 163 12.09 6.95 19.34
C ILE A 163 12.53 8.34 19.76
N GLY A 164 11.58 9.16 20.20
CA GLY A 164 11.85 10.51 20.67
C GLY A 164 12.80 10.56 21.85
N ASP A 165 12.66 9.65 22.81
CA ASP A 165 13.55 9.53 23.97
C ASP A 165 14.99 9.18 23.54
N ASP A 166 15.19 8.22 22.64
CA ASP A 166 16.53 7.88 22.12
C ASP A 166 17.10 9.03 21.29
N LEU A 167 16.32 9.65 20.41
CA LEU A 167 16.76 10.75 19.58
C LEU A 167 17.19 11.95 20.44
N LYS A 168 16.39 12.30 21.45
CA LYS A 168 16.71 13.38 22.41
C LYS A 168 18.02 13.11 23.15
N ARG A 169 18.20 11.88 23.64
CA ARG A 169 19.46 11.49 24.29
C ARG A 169 20.64 11.66 23.34
N ARG A 170 20.56 11.13 22.11
CA ARG A 170 21.62 11.23 21.08
C ARG A 170 21.94 12.69 20.76
N ARG A 171 20.92 13.55 20.60
CA ARG A 171 21.12 14.98 20.36
C ARG A 171 21.85 15.66 21.51
N SER A 172 21.56 15.29 22.76
CA SER A 172 22.29 15.81 23.93
C SER A 172 23.75 15.32 24.00
N GLU A 173 24.04 14.19 23.37
CA GLU A 173 25.41 13.64 23.23
C GLU A 173 26.15 14.23 22.00
N GLY A 174 25.50 15.11 21.22
CA GLY A 174 26.10 15.77 20.05
C GLY A 174 25.95 15.00 18.73
N ASP A 175 25.17 13.91 18.69
CA ASP A 175 24.87 13.20 17.43
C ASP A 175 23.80 13.96 16.63
N LEU A 176 24.23 14.66 15.59
CA LEU A 176 23.37 15.48 14.73
C LEU A 176 23.02 14.81 13.38
N ARG A 177 23.33 13.51 13.23
CA ARG A 177 23.02 12.79 11.99
C ARG A 177 21.54 12.89 11.61
N PRO A 178 21.20 12.89 10.31
CA PRO A 178 19.82 12.75 9.84
C PRO A 178 19.14 11.54 10.47
N ALA A 179 17.87 11.69 10.87
CA ALA A 179 17.08 10.62 11.48
C ALA A 179 15.88 10.30 10.62
N VAL A 180 15.75 9.04 10.21
CA VAL A 180 14.66 8.51 9.36
C VAL A 180 13.83 7.53 10.18
N VAL A 181 12.51 7.65 10.11
CA VAL A 181 11.58 6.65 10.64
C VAL A 181 11.05 5.81 9.47
N MET A 182 11.04 4.50 9.62
CA MET A 182 10.29 3.58 8.77
C MET A 182 9.05 3.12 9.51
N ALA A 183 7.88 3.14 8.86
CA ALA A 183 6.64 2.63 9.43
C ALA A 183 5.73 2.04 8.35
N HIS A 184 4.86 1.11 8.78
CA HIS A 184 3.82 0.55 7.91
C HIS A 184 2.47 0.84 8.58
N ALA A 185 1.78 1.89 8.12
CA ALA A 185 0.57 2.41 8.77
C ALA A 185 -0.27 3.25 7.79
N PHE A 186 -1.57 3.37 8.07
CA PHE A 186 -2.46 4.28 7.37
C PHE A 186 -2.48 5.66 8.06
N ILE A 187 -2.08 6.70 7.34
CA ILE A 187 -2.05 8.07 7.86
C ILE A 187 -3.28 8.85 7.41
N VAL A 188 -3.86 9.64 8.31
CA VAL A 188 -5.01 10.51 8.02
C VAL A 188 -4.71 11.43 6.84
N GLY A 189 -5.67 11.53 5.90
CA GLY A 189 -5.54 12.36 4.70
C GLY A 189 -4.88 11.65 3.51
N ALA A 190 -4.43 10.40 3.68
CA ALA A 190 -3.98 9.57 2.57
C ALA A 190 -5.15 8.98 1.78
N ALA A 191 -4.95 8.71 0.49
CA ALA A 191 -5.95 8.13 -0.41
C ALA A 191 -5.62 6.66 -0.71
N PRO A 192 -6.42 5.70 -0.20
CA PRO A 192 -6.23 4.28 -0.51
C PRO A 192 -6.64 3.95 -1.95
N SER A 193 -6.24 2.77 -2.42
CA SER A 193 -6.76 2.11 -3.62
C SER A 193 -7.61 0.88 -3.23
N ASP A 194 -8.14 0.14 -4.20
CA ASP A 194 -8.94 -1.08 -3.89
C ASP A 194 -8.06 -2.29 -3.53
N SER A 195 -6.75 -2.14 -3.58
CA SER A 195 -5.80 -3.24 -3.37
C SER A 195 -5.27 -3.33 -1.94
N GLU A 196 -5.42 -2.30 -1.11
CA GLU A 196 -5.01 -2.34 0.30
C GLU A 196 -5.99 -3.16 1.15
N ARG A 197 -5.44 -3.79 2.17
CA ARG A 197 -6.25 -4.50 3.17
C ARG A 197 -6.82 -3.50 4.17
N ASN A 198 -8.11 -3.61 4.47
CA ASN A 198 -8.71 -2.84 5.56
C ASN A 198 -8.10 -3.26 6.91
N ILE A 199 -7.53 -2.30 7.64
CA ILE A 199 -6.88 -2.48 8.94
C ILE A 199 -7.68 -1.82 10.09
N GLU A 200 -8.98 -1.57 9.94
CA GLU A 200 -9.81 -0.95 10.96
C GLU A 200 -9.79 -1.73 12.29
N VAL A 201 -9.36 -1.05 13.33
CA VAL A 201 -9.46 -1.54 14.73
C VAL A 201 -10.11 -0.43 15.56
N GLY A 202 -11.20 -0.74 16.22
CA GLY A 202 -11.93 0.27 17.03
C GLY A 202 -12.63 1.37 16.21
N GLY A 203 -12.82 1.17 14.90
CA GLY A 203 -13.55 2.09 14.01
C GLY A 203 -12.72 3.23 13.42
N VAL A 204 -11.42 3.32 13.70
CA VAL A 204 -10.51 4.32 13.11
C VAL A 204 -9.18 3.63 12.72
N PRO A 205 -8.92 3.40 11.43
CA PRO A 205 -7.70 2.70 10.99
C PRO A 205 -6.45 3.60 10.95
N SER A 206 -6.58 4.90 11.21
CA SER A 206 -5.61 5.91 10.83
C SER A 206 -4.82 6.49 12.00
N VAL A 207 -3.59 6.89 11.69
CA VAL A 207 -2.66 7.62 12.57
C VAL A 207 -2.56 9.06 12.08
N SER A 208 -2.52 10.04 12.99
CA SER A 208 -2.30 11.44 12.62
C SER A 208 -0.87 11.66 12.10
N ALA A 209 -0.71 12.50 11.08
CA ALA A 209 0.62 12.93 10.61
C ALA A 209 1.40 13.67 11.72
N GLU A 210 0.70 14.36 12.62
CA GLU A 210 1.29 15.07 13.77
C GLU A 210 2.09 14.15 14.71
N THR A 211 1.79 12.83 14.70
CA THR A 211 2.54 11.82 15.46
C THR A 211 4.02 11.79 15.09
N PHE A 212 4.39 12.20 13.88
CA PHE A 212 5.78 12.26 13.42
C PHE A 212 6.41 13.65 13.53
N GLU A 213 5.67 14.63 14.02
CA GLU A 213 6.14 16.00 14.22
C GLU A 213 6.68 16.23 15.64
N ASN A 214 7.31 17.37 15.88
CA ASN A 214 7.79 17.81 17.19
C ASN A 214 8.89 16.94 17.83
N PHE A 215 9.69 16.24 17.02
CA PHE A 215 10.88 15.50 17.44
C PHE A 215 12.15 16.34 17.33
N GLY A 216 12.06 17.64 17.45
CA GLY A 216 13.18 18.55 17.55
C GLY A 216 13.51 18.84 19.01
N GLY A 217 14.75 19.23 19.26
CA GLY A 217 15.25 19.47 20.62
C GLY A 217 14.67 20.69 21.31
N ASP A 218 15.33 21.08 22.39
CA ASP A 218 15.00 22.24 23.20
C ASP A 218 14.81 23.49 22.31
N PRO A 219 13.69 24.24 22.43
CA PRO A 219 13.49 25.51 21.72
C PRO A 219 14.59 26.52 21.95
N GLN A 220 15.32 26.41 23.08
CA GLN A 220 16.46 27.28 23.43
C GLN A 220 17.81 26.79 22.88
N ALA A 221 17.88 25.50 22.46
CA ALA A 221 19.03 24.92 21.80
C ALA A 221 18.52 24.00 20.67
N PRO A 222 18.09 24.58 19.54
CA PRO A 222 17.43 23.80 18.48
C PRO A 222 18.37 22.73 17.95
N THR A 223 17.91 21.46 18.08
CA THR A 223 18.57 20.30 17.50
C THR A 223 17.68 19.71 16.41
N PRO A 224 18.25 19.07 15.37
CA PRO A 224 17.44 18.52 14.29
C PRO A 224 16.50 17.42 14.79
N GLY A 225 15.24 17.47 14.36
CA GLY A 225 14.25 16.42 14.56
C GLY A 225 14.40 15.26 13.59
N LEU A 226 13.26 14.70 13.16
CA LEU A 226 13.22 13.72 12.08
C LEU A 226 13.51 14.40 10.73
N SER A 227 14.22 13.69 9.87
CA SER A 227 14.56 14.15 8.53
C SER A 227 13.62 13.61 7.45
N TYR A 228 13.06 12.42 7.68
CA TYR A 228 12.17 11.75 6.73
C TYR A 228 11.35 10.65 7.41
N VAL A 229 10.11 10.44 6.93
CA VAL A 229 9.27 9.30 7.33
C VAL A 229 8.96 8.45 6.10
N ALA A 230 9.50 7.23 6.10
CA ALA A 230 9.38 6.23 5.04
C ALA A 230 8.20 5.30 5.32
N LEU A 231 7.05 5.55 4.67
CA LEU A 231 5.82 4.80 4.89
C LEU A 231 5.61 3.69 3.86
N GLY A 232 5.07 2.55 4.32
CA GLY A 232 4.39 1.52 3.54
C GLY A 232 2.92 1.39 3.93
N HIS A 233 2.19 0.51 3.27
CA HIS A 233 0.77 0.18 3.37
C HIS A 233 -0.06 0.68 2.18
N LEU A 234 0.16 1.86 1.66
CA LEU A 234 -0.58 2.37 0.52
C LEU A 234 0.18 2.17 -0.79
N HIS A 235 -0.52 1.59 -1.78
CA HIS A 235 0.08 1.16 -3.04
C HIS A 235 0.30 2.32 -4.03
N ARG A 236 -0.37 3.45 -3.85
CA ARG A 236 -0.11 4.67 -4.63
C ARG A 236 0.99 5.50 -4.00
N PRO A 237 2.04 5.87 -4.77
CA PRO A 237 3.02 6.86 -4.29
C PRO A 237 2.32 8.17 -3.94
N GLN A 238 2.52 8.67 -2.71
CA GLN A 238 1.92 9.93 -2.30
C GLN A 238 2.68 10.60 -1.17
N VAL A 239 2.55 11.91 -1.12
CA VAL A 239 3.08 12.77 -0.04
C VAL A 239 1.96 13.06 0.93
N ILE A 240 2.25 12.91 2.22
CA ILE A 240 1.34 13.34 3.28
C ILE A 240 1.71 14.76 3.69
N PRO A 241 0.77 15.70 3.70
CA PRO A 241 1.02 17.06 4.18
C PRO A 241 1.52 17.05 5.64
N SER A 242 2.66 17.64 5.87
CA SER A 242 3.25 17.85 7.19
C SER A 242 4.03 19.17 7.17
N SER A 243 4.04 19.89 8.29
CA SER A 243 4.71 21.18 8.42
C SER A 243 6.18 21.06 8.83
N GLN A 244 6.62 19.88 9.31
CA GLN A 244 7.92 19.73 9.96
C GLN A 244 8.83 18.69 9.33
N VAL A 245 8.28 17.61 8.77
CA VAL A 245 9.04 16.49 8.23
C VAL A 245 8.40 15.95 6.96
N PRO A 246 9.16 15.64 5.91
CA PRO A 246 8.62 14.94 4.74
C PRO A 246 8.11 13.55 5.11
N ILE A 247 6.84 13.29 4.86
CA ILE A 247 6.17 12.00 5.09
C ILE A 247 5.71 11.47 3.73
N ARG A 248 6.16 10.28 3.32
CA ARG A 248 5.81 9.74 2.00
C ARG A 248 5.56 8.24 2.04
N TYR A 249 4.57 7.82 1.26
CA TYR A 249 4.43 6.46 0.78
C TYR A 249 5.23 6.32 -0.52
N SER A 250 6.11 5.32 -0.58
CA SER A 250 6.78 4.97 -1.84
C SER A 250 5.79 4.38 -2.85
N GLY A 251 4.73 3.77 -2.35
CA GLY A 251 3.84 2.93 -3.12
C GLY A 251 4.40 1.53 -3.37
N SER A 252 3.54 0.63 -3.87
CA SER A 252 3.97 -0.70 -4.31
C SER A 252 4.73 -0.62 -5.64
N PRO A 253 5.72 -1.49 -5.89
CA PRO A 253 6.46 -1.49 -7.15
C PRO A 253 5.64 -2.01 -8.34
N ILE A 254 4.58 -2.74 -8.08
CA ILE A 254 3.69 -3.34 -9.07
C ILE A 254 2.26 -2.90 -8.76
N ALA A 255 1.45 -2.66 -9.79
CA ALA A 255 0.04 -2.34 -9.59
C ALA A 255 -0.76 -3.63 -9.34
N TYR A 256 -1.56 -3.62 -8.27
CA TYR A 256 -2.36 -4.77 -7.82
C TYR A 256 -3.86 -4.56 -7.98
N SER A 257 -4.28 -3.38 -8.42
CA SER A 257 -5.68 -3.05 -8.73
C SER A 257 -5.77 -2.08 -9.91
N PHE A 258 -6.84 -2.19 -10.68
CA PHE A 258 -7.15 -1.20 -11.72
C PHE A 258 -7.47 0.19 -11.16
N SER A 259 -7.79 0.30 -9.88
CA SER A 259 -7.94 1.61 -9.22
C SER A 259 -6.61 2.36 -9.09
N GLU A 260 -5.47 1.70 -9.26
CA GLU A 260 -4.15 2.31 -9.28
C GLU A 260 -3.79 2.93 -10.65
N ALA A 261 -4.58 2.63 -11.69
CA ALA A 261 -4.44 3.26 -13.00
C ALA A 261 -5.30 4.56 -13.11
N PRO A 262 -4.88 5.60 -13.86
CA PRO A 262 -3.53 5.76 -14.36
C PRO A 262 -2.58 6.24 -13.25
N GLY A 263 -1.43 5.65 -13.12
CA GLY A 263 -0.43 6.07 -12.15
C GLY A 263 0.87 5.31 -12.34
N ASP A 264 1.96 6.09 -12.37
CA ASP A 264 3.28 5.51 -12.47
C ASP A 264 3.72 4.97 -11.10
N LYS A 265 4.39 3.84 -11.11
CA LYS A 265 5.02 3.26 -9.92
C LYS A 265 6.41 3.85 -9.76
N SER A 266 6.79 4.16 -8.52
CA SER A 266 8.07 4.79 -8.25
C SER A 266 8.64 4.34 -6.91
N ALA A 267 9.95 4.51 -6.74
CA ALA A 267 10.63 4.50 -5.45
C ALA A 267 11.13 5.89 -5.11
N VAL A 268 11.44 6.14 -3.84
CA VAL A 268 11.95 7.43 -3.39
C VAL A 268 13.46 7.31 -3.16
N ILE A 269 14.23 8.24 -3.72
CA ILE A 269 15.65 8.40 -3.40
C ILE A 269 15.79 9.56 -2.43
N ILE A 270 16.47 9.31 -1.32
CA ILE A 270 16.77 10.26 -0.27
C ILE A 270 18.27 10.45 -0.27
N ASP A 271 18.75 11.68 -0.45
CA ASP A 271 20.16 12.02 -0.29
C ASP A 271 20.31 12.87 0.97
N THR A 272 21.00 12.31 1.96
CA THR A 272 21.22 12.97 3.26
C THR A 272 22.43 13.91 3.27
N HIS A 273 23.21 13.93 2.20
CA HIS A 273 24.38 14.80 2.04
C HIS A 273 24.58 15.16 0.57
N PRO A 274 23.66 15.94 -0.04
CA PRO A 274 23.75 16.29 -1.45
C PRO A 274 24.92 17.22 -1.72
N GLU A 275 25.99 16.69 -2.32
CA GLU A 275 27.18 17.46 -2.70
C GLU A 275 26.97 18.29 -3.97
N ASP A 276 26.02 17.92 -4.83
CA ASP A 276 25.88 18.51 -6.16
C ASP A 276 24.41 18.73 -6.56
N GLU A 277 24.01 20.00 -6.73
CA GLU A 277 22.68 20.37 -7.23
C GLU A 277 22.37 19.80 -8.64
N LYS A 278 23.39 19.47 -9.41
CA LYS A 278 23.25 18.99 -10.80
C LYS A 278 22.86 17.54 -10.91
N LEU A 279 23.10 16.73 -9.87
CA LEU A 279 22.82 15.29 -9.89
C LEU A 279 21.34 14.96 -9.58
N MET A 280 20.58 15.93 -9.09
CA MET A 280 19.15 15.74 -8.76
C MET A 280 18.31 16.95 -9.23
N PRO A 281 18.07 17.11 -10.55
CA PRO A 281 17.39 18.29 -11.10
C PRO A 281 15.94 18.48 -10.63
N HIS A 282 15.32 17.47 -10.00
CA HIS A 282 13.96 17.52 -9.46
C HIS A 282 13.92 17.32 -7.93
N ALA A 283 15.06 17.36 -7.26
CA ALA A 283 15.13 17.18 -5.81
C ALA A 283 14.49 18.34 -5.07
N GLN A 284 13.58 18.05 -4.16
CA GLN A 284 13.05 19.02 -3.21
C GLN A 284 14.03 19.14 -2.04
N ARG A 285 14.57 20.34 -1.79
CA ARG A 285 15.29 20.63 -0.54
C ARG A 285 14.29 20.81 0.58
N VAL A 286 14.57 20.19 1.69
CA VAL A 286 13.72 20.27 2.88
C VAL A 286 14.48 21.01 3.97
N GLU A 287 13.93 22.14 4.41
CA GLU A 287 14.36 22.81 5.64
C GLU A 287 13.59 22.18 6.81
N ILE A 288 14.31 21.64 7.77
CA ILE A 288 13.73 20.97 8.94
C ILE A 288 13.96 21.85 10.17
N SER A 289 12.89 22.37 10.75
CA SER A 289 12.87 23.09 12.04
C SER A 289 13.89 24.22 12.15
N GLY A 290 14.10 24.99 11.08
CA GLY A 290 15.02 26.14 11.08
C GLY A 290 16.51 25.79 11.10
N ILE A 291 16.84 24.50 11.06
CA ILE A 291 18.19 23.99 10.82
C ILE A 291 18.21 23.44 9.39
N SER A 292 18.95 24.11 8.52
CA SER A 292 19.16 23.63 7.14
C SER A 292 19.99 22.34 7.20
N MET A 293 19.30 21.20 7.21
CA MET A 293 19.96 19.94 6.87
C MET A 293 19.73 19.72 5.38
N PRO A 294 20.77 19.57 4.58
CA PRO A 294 20.62 19.34 3.16
C PRO A 294 20.07 17.92 2.93
N LEU A 295 18.75 17.81 2.90
CA LEU A 295 18.06 16.59 2.47
C LEU A 295 17.50 16.82 1.07
N ALA A 296 17.90 16.00 0.11
CA ALA A 296 17.32 16.02 -1.21
C ALA A 296 16.43 14.79 -1.42
N LEU A 297 15.21 15.01 -1.92
CA LEU A 297 14.25 13.96 -2.23
C LEU A 297 13.96 13.95 -3.73
N SER A 298 14.04 12.79 -4.35
CA SER A 298 13.60 12.56 -5.73
C SER A 298 12.85 11.24 -5.84
N THR A 299 12.11 11.08 -6.93
CA THR A 299 11.49 9.81 -7.28
C THR A 299 12.18 9.21 -8.50
N VAL A 300 12.20 7.89 -8.57
CA VAL A 300 12.67 7.14 -9.74
C VAL A 300 11.56 6.18 -10.15
N ASP A 301 11.19 6.23 -11.45
CA ASP A 301 10.08 5.46 -11.98
C ASP A 301 10.45 3.98 -12.07
N ILE A 302 9.48 3.12 -11.72
CA ILE A 302 9.59 1.67 -11.83
C ILE A 302 8.91 1.24 -13.13
N PRO A 303 9.60 0.52 -14.03
CA PRO A 303 9.01 0.10 -15.30
C PRO A 303 7.90 -0.93 -15.06
N SER A 304 6.80 -0.80 -15.80
CA SER A 304 5.71 -1.77 -15.78
C SER A 304 5.88 -2.81 -16.88
N ALA A 305 5.78 -4.09 -16.55
CA ALA A 305 5.73 -5.17 -17.54
C ALA A 305 4.41 -5.14 -18.31
N HIS A 306 3.30 -4.84 -17.61
CA HIS A 306 1.96 -4.77 -18.17
C HIS A 306 1.26 -3.49 -17.67
N PRO A 307 1.30 -2.40 -18.45
CA PRO A 307 0.57 -1.18 -18.10
C PRO A 307 -0.92 -1.44 -17.90
N LEU A 308 -1.52 -0.83 -16.88
CA LEU A 308 -2.95 -0.98 -16.61
C LEU A 308 -3.76 0.04 -17.41
N VAL A 309 -4.78 -0.44 -18.11
CA VAL A 309 -5.69 0.39 -18.90
C VAL A 309 -7.14 0.15 -18.46
N VAL A 310 -7.84 1.23 -18.12
CA VAL A 310 -9.28 1.19 -17.78
C VAL A 310 -10.05 1.91 -18.88
N LEU A 311 -10.97 1.21 -19.53
CA LEU A 311 -11.81 1.76 -20.58
C LEU A 311 -13.29 1.59 -20.26
N THR A 312 -14.04 2.66 -20.42
CA THR A 312 -15.51 2.68 -20.27
C THR A 312 -16.14 3.23 -21.55
N GLY A 313 -17.19 2.60 -22.03
CA GLY A 313 -17.92 3.06 -23.22
C GLY A 313 -18.82 2.00 -23.82
N SER A 314 -19.51 2.35 -24.91
CA SER A 314 -20.29 1.39 -25.68
C SER A 314 -19.40 0.32 -26.33
N MET A 315 -19.98 -0.82 -26.63
CA MET A 315 -19.29 -1.95 -27.29
C MET A 315 -18.54 -1.51 -28.55
N ASP A 316 -19.16 -0.71 -29.40
CA ASP A 316 -18.54 -0.22 -30.65
C ASP A 316 -17.40 0.76 -30.37
N SER A 317 -17.55 1.64 -29.38
CA SER A 317 -16.49 2.55 -28.95
C SER A 317 -15.28 1.79 -28.40
N LEU A 318 -15.51 0.77 -27.57
CA LEU A 318 -14.44 -0.04 -27.00
C LEU A 318 -13.70 -0.83 -28.09
N LEU A 319 -14.40 -1.45 -29.03
CA LEU A 319 -13.77 -2.16 -30.15
C LEU A 319 -12.98 -1.21 -31.06
N GLY A 320 -13.46 0.01 -31.27
CA GLY A 320 -12.76 1.04 -32.07
C GLY A 320 -11.45 1.51 -31.42
N LYS A 321 -11.32 1.45 -30.10
CA LYS A 321 -10.11 1.85 -29.36
C LYS A 321 -9.06 0.75 -29.28
N ALA A 322 -9.38 -0.49 -29.61
CA ALA A 322 -8.50 -1.65 -29.38
C ALA A 322 -7.13 -1.51 -30.05
N ALA A 323 -7.07 -0.92 -31.24
CA ALA A 323 -5.80 -0.70 -31.97
C ALA A 323 -4.89 0.36 -31.32
N GLN A 324 -5.40 1.17 -30.38
CA GLN A 324 -4.66 2.23 -29.69
C GLN A 324 -4.11 1.79 -28.34
N VAL A 325 -4.51 0.62 -27.84
CA VAL A 325 -4.05 0.04 -26.59
C VAL A 325 -2.90 -0.90 -26.88
N ASP A 326 -1.83 -0.77 -26.10
CA ASP A 326 -0.71 -1.71 -26.17
C ASP A 326 -1.22 -3.13 -25.87
N ARG A 327 -0.84 -4.09 -26.71
CA ARG A 327 -1.30 -5.48 -26.62
C ARG A 327 -0.84 -6.18 -25.34
N GLU A 328 0.25 -5.74 -24.75
CA GLU A 328 0.78 -6.26 -23.48
C GLU A 328 0.08 -5.65 -22.26
N SER A 329 -0.77 -4.61 -22.44
CA SER A 329 -1.49 -3.98 -21.32
C SER A 329 -2.55 -4.92 -20.74
N TYR A 330 -2.64 -4.96 -19.42
CA TYR A 330 -3.80 -5.50 -18.72
C TYR A 330 -4.96 -4.52 -18.78
N VAL A 331 -6.14 -5.00 -19.18
CA VAL A 331 -7.27 -4.12 -19.49
C VAL A 331 -8.48 -4.47 -18.62
N SER A 332 -9.09 -3.42 -18.05
CA SER A 332 -10.42 -3.47 -17.46
C SER A 332 -11.42 -2.74 -18.36
N LEU A 333 -12.49 -3.41 -18.74
CA LEU A 333 -13.49 -2.94 -19.68
C LEU A 333 -14.86 -2.81 -19.00
N THR A 334 -15.47 -1.62 -19.06
CA THR A 334 -16.84 -1.40 -18.63
C THR A 334 -17.70 -1.04 -19.84
N VAL A 335 -18.62 -1.94 -20.20
CA VAL A 335 -19.55 -1.76 -21.34
C VAL A 335 -20.80 -1.05 -20.85
N THR A 336 -21.14 0.07 -21.50
CA THR A 336 -22.23 0.97 -21.07
C THR A 336 -23.48 0.90 -21.96
N ASP A 337 -23.54 -0.02 -22.91
CA ASP A 337 -24.74 -0.23 -23.73
C ASP A 337 -25.94 -0.58 -22.82
N ASP A 338 -27.13 -0.04 -23.12
CA ASP A 338 -28.34 -0.26 -22.30
C ASP A 338 -28.72 -1.75 -22.23
N ALA A 339 -28.68 -2.45 -23.38
CA ALA A 339 -28.83 -3.88 -23.44
C ALA A 339 -27.47 -4.58 -23.55
N ARG A 340 -27.30 -5.72 -22.87
CA ARG A 340 -26.06 -6.49 -22.93
C ARG A 340 -25.77 -6.93 -24.36
N PRO A 341 -24.65 -6.51 -24.99
CA PRO A 341 -24.34 -6.85 -26.38
C PRO A 341 -24.13 -8.36 -26.56
N GLN A 342 -24.58 -8.88 -27.71
CA GLN A 342 -24.38 -10.28 -28.05
C GLN A 342 -22.88 -10.61 -28.14
N SER A 343 -22.49 -11.75 -27.56
CA SER A 343 -21.11 -12.22 -27.54
C SER A 343 -20.10 -11.18 -26.99
N MET A 344 -20.54 -10.30 -26.09
CA MET A 344 -19.75 -9.20 -25.51
C MET A 344 -18.36 -9.66 -25.05
N VAL A 345 -18.31 -10.66 -24.18
CA VAL A 345 -17.04 -11.13 -23.57
C VAL A 345 -16.10 -11.71 -24.61
N SER A 346 -16.59 -12.54 -25.54
CA SER A 346 -15.73 -13.18 -26.56
C SER A 346 -15.19 -12.15 -27.57
N ARG A 347 -16.01 -11.19 -27.99
CA ARG A 347 -15.59 -10.11 -28.91
C ARG A 347 -14.54 -9.21 -28.25
N LEU A 348 -14.75 -8.81 -27.00
CA LEU A 348 -13.79 -7.97 -26.27
C LEU A 348 -12.49 -8.71 -25.99
N ARG A 349 -12.51 -9.99 -25.59
CA ARG A 349 -11.30 -10.79 -25.42
C ARG A 349 -10.51 -11.00 -26.70
N ALA A 350 -11.19 -11.06 -27.85
CA ALA A 350 -10.52 -11.13 -29.15
C ALA A 350 -9.80 -9.82 -29.50
N ALA A 351 -10.38 -8.67 -29.08
CA ALA A 351 -9.81 -7.34 -29.32
C ALA A 351 -8.73 -6.97 -28.29
N TYR A 352 -8.89 -7.42 -27.04
CA TYR A 352 -7.99 -7.16 -25.91
C TYR A 352 -7.54 -8.50 -25.30
N PRO A 353 -6.42 -9.06 -25.76
CA PRO A 353 -5.97 -10.39 -25.33
C PRO A 353 -5.77 -10.52 -23.82
N HIS A 354 -5.36 -9.44 -23.15
CA HIS A 354 -5.15 -9.37 -21.72
C HIS A 354 -6.26 -8.62 -20.96
N ALA A 355 -7.52 -8.73 -21.42
CA ALA A 355 -8.68 -8.23 -20.69
C ALA A 355 -8.93 -9.09 -19.43
N LEU A 356 -8.56 -8.55 -18.26
CA LEU A 356 -8.70 -9.22 -16.96
C LEU A 356 -10.07 -9.00 -16.34
N SER A 357 -10.70 -7.85 -16.61
CA SER A 357 -12.04 -7.50 -16.11
C SER A 357 -12.92 -7.04 -17.26
N ILE A 358 -14.12 -7.60 -17.39
CA ILE A 358 -15.14 -7.18 -18.37
C ILE A 358 -16.48 -7.09 -17.63
N ILE A 359 -16.99 -5.88 -17.48
CA ILE A 359 -18.20 -5.57 -16.71
C ILE A 359 -19.23 -4.96 -17.68
N HIS A 360 -20.49 -5.31 -17.53
CA HIS A 360 -21.62 -4.61 -18.17
C HIS A 360 -22.29 -3.73 -17.13
N ALA A 361 -22.22 -2.42 -17.31
CA ALA A 361 -22.83 -1.41 -16.45
C ALA A 361 -23.53 -0.37 -17.33
N PRO A 362 -24.83 -0.55 -17.66
CA PRO A 362 -25.59 0.37 -18.47
C PRO A 362 -25.56 1.79 -17.92
N ALA A 363 -25.40 2.79 -18.81
CA ALA A 363 -25.36 4.19 -18.42
C ALA A 363 -26.68 4.67 -17.80
N HIS A 364 -27.78 4.04 -18.20
CA HIS A 364 -29.14 4.31 -17.72
C HIS A 364 -29.66 3.15 -16.88
N THR A 365 -29.00 2.80 -15.79
CA THR A 365 -29.71 2.08 -14.74
C THR A 365 -30.55 3.11 -14.00
N PRO A 366 -31.89 3.08 -14.09
CA PRO A 366 -32.70 3.93 -13.24
C PRO A 366 -32.27 3.62 -11.80
N LEU A 367 -31.81 4.62 -11.06
CA LEU A 367 -31.83 4.56 -9.60
C LEU A 367 -33.30 4.37 -9.23
N LEU A 368 -33.75 3.13 -9.19
CA LEU A 368 -35.02 2.80 -8.55
C LEU A 368 -34.84 3.26 -7.11
N ALA A 369 -35.43 4.41 -6.81
CA ALA A 369 -35.56 4.86 -5.44
C ALA A 369 -36.05 3.64 -4.66
N ALA A 370 -35.24 3.19 -3.72
CA ALA A 370 -35.66 2.11 -2.84
C ALA A 370 -37.04 2.55 -2.29
N PRO A 371 -38.10 1.81 -2.56
CA PRO A 371 -39.40 2.17 -2.02
C PRO A 371 -39.21 2.22 -0.50
N GLN A 372 -39.55 3.32 0.13
CA GLN A 372 -39.70 3.40 1.58
C GLN A 372 -40.93 2.54 1.93
N CYS A 373 -40.76 1.24 1.93
CA CYS A 373 -41.79 0.27 2.25
C CYS A 373 -41.60 -0.19 3.70
N ASP A 374 -42.62 -0.06 4.46
CA ASP A 374 -42.70 -0.63 5.81
C ASP A 374 -42.76 -2.16 5.67
N LEU A 375 -41.62 -2.83 5.94
CA LEU A 375 -41.47 -4.27 5.85
C LEU A 375 -42.51 -5.07 6.66
N ALA A 376 -43.18 -4.44 7.64
CA ALA A 376 -44.18 -5.05 8.47
C ALA A 376 -45.55 -5.23 7.76
N THR A 377 -45.78 -4.56 6.62
CA THR A 377 -47.09 -4.55 5.93
C THR A 377 -47.03 -5.17 4.53
N MET A 378 -45.84 -5.66 4.05
CA MET A 378 -45.69 -6.20 2.70
C MET A 378 -46.20 -7.64 2.61
N ASP A 379 -47.06 -7.89 1.63
CA ASP A 379 -47.36 -9.27 1.18
C ASP A 379 -46.17 -9.88 0.45
N ILE A 380 -45.67 -11.03 0.93
CA ILE A 380 -44.51 -11.74 0.38
C ILE A 380 -44.67 -11.98 -1.12
N ARG A 381 -45.89 -12.21 -1.59
CA ARG A 381 -46.23 -12.48 -2.99
C ARG A 381 -45.98 -11.27 -3.87
N SER A 382 -46.50 -10.11 -3.46
CA SER A 382 -46.28 -8.85 -4.19
C SER A 382 -44.80 -8.46 -4.20
N THR A 383 -44.10 -8.67 -3.09
CA THR A 383 -42.67 -8.40 -2.99
C THR A 383 -41.84 -9.24 -3.97
N LEU A 384 -42.15 -10.53 -4.10
CA LEU A 384 -41.46 -11.41 -5.06
C LEU A 384 -41.81 -11.03 -6.51
N ALA A 385 -43.07 -10.73 -6.82
CA ALA A 385 -43.47 -10.32 -8.15
C ALA A 385 -42.78 -8.99 -8.56
N ASP A 386 -42.69 -8.03 -7.67
CA ASP A 386 -41.98 -6.76 -7.87
C ASP A 386 -40.49 -6.98 -8.05
N PHE A 387 -39.87 -7.85 -7.24
CA PHE A 387 -38.45 -8.19 -7.38
C PHE A 387 -38.15 -8.82 -8.74
N PHE A 388 -38.92 -9.81 -9.17
CA PHE A 388 -38.71 -10.44 -10.49
C PHE A 388 -39.00 -9.48 -11.65
N SER A 389 -40.01 -8.62 -11.54
CA SER A 389 -40.28 -7.57 -12.54
C SER A 389 -39.12 -6.58 -12.66
N GLN A 390 -38.52 -6.19 -11.54
CA GLN A 390 -37.37 -5.26 -11.50
C GLN A 390 -36.11 -5.92 -12.07
N GLN A 391 -35.83 -7.18 -11.76
CA GLN A 391 -34.66 -7.90 -12.25
C GLN A 391 -34.80 -8.32 -13.71
N GLY A 392 -36.00 -8.67 -14.14
CA GLY A 392 -36.31 -9.09 -15.52
C GLY A 392 -36.56 -7.95 -16.49
N GLY A 393 -36.75 -6.71 -16.01
CA GLY A 393 -37.05 -5.53 -16.82
C GLY A 393 -38.43 -5.56 -17.52
N GLN A 394 -39.27 -6.54 -17.18
CA GLN A 394 -40.64 -6.71 -17.69
C GLN A 394 -41.59 -7.17 -16.56
N PRO A 395 -42.87 -6.85 -16.61
CA PRO A 395 -43.85 -7.36 -15.64
C PRO A 395 -43.87 -8.90 -15.65
N VAL A 396 -44.01 -9.50 -14.48
CA VAL A 396 -44.09 -10.96 -14.30
C VAL A 396 -45.30 -11.50 -15.06
N SER A 397 -45.08 -12.53 -15.90
CA SER A 397 -46.10 -13.17 -16.65
C SER A 397 -47.10 -13.95 -15.78
N ALA A 398 -48.24 -14.33 -16.33
CA ALA A 398 -49.23 -15.13 -15.60
C ALA A 398 -48.68 -16.51 -15.16
N GLU A 399 -47.80 -17.12 -15.99
CA GLU A 399 -47.15 -18.41 -15.69
C GLU A 399 -46.13 -18.26 -14.55
N GLU A 400 -45.32 -17.22 -14.57
CA GLU A 400 -44.34 -16.91 -13.51
C GLU A 400 -45.06 -16.59 -12.18
N ASN A 401 -46.15 -15.83 -12.20
CA ASN A 401 -46.98 -15.57 -11.03
C ASN A 401 -47.53 -16.89 -10.44
N SER A 402 -47.95 -17.82 -11.25
CA SER A 402 -48.40 -19.17 -10.80
C SER A 402 -47.30 -19.92 -10.08
N VAL A 403 -46.05 -19.83 -10.53
CA VAL A 403 -44.89 -20.44 -9.86
C VAL A 403 -44.61 -19.77 -8.53
N ILE A 404 -44.63 -18.41 -8.46
CA ILE A 404 -44.49 -17.65 -7.20
C ILE A 404 -45.53 -18.10 -6.19
N ASP A 405 -46.80 -18.28 -6.63
CA ASP A 405 -47.91 -18.73 -5.82
C ASP A 405 -47.68 -20.12 -5.22
N GLN A 406 -47.20 -21.03 -6.02
CA GLN A 406 -46.91 -22.40 -5.57
C GLN A 406 -45.76 -22.42 -4.53
N VAL A 407 -44.69 -21.66 -4.78
CA VAL A 407 -43.55 -21.59 -3.87
C VAL A 407 -43.94 -20.94 -2.52
N VAL A 408 -44.67 -19.82 -2.55
CA VAL A 408 -45.13 -19.17 -1.33
C VAL A 408 -46.09 -20.05 -0.50
N SER A 409 -46.97 -20.78 -1.19
CA SER A 409 -47.89 -21.68 -0.52
C SER A 409 -47.16 -22.85 0.15
N LYS A 410 -46.20 -23.47 -0.56
CA LYS A 410 -45.39 -24.55 -0.05
C LYS A 410 -44.55 -24.16 1.17
N VAL A 411 -43.89 -22.97 1.12
CA VAL A 411 -43.12 -22.49 2.24
C VAL A 411 -43.99 -22.19 3.46
N LYS A 412 -45.23 -21.73 3.25
CA LYS A 412 -46.20 -21.53 4.35
C LYS A 412 -46.68 -22.82 4.99
N GLU A 413 -46.79 -23.89 4.18
CA GLU A 413 -47.15 -25.24 4.69
C GLU A 413 -45.96 -25.86 5.47
N ASP A 414 -44.74 -25.69 5.03
CA ASP A 414 -43.55 -26.18 5.72
C ASP A 414 -43.20 -25.47 7.03
N LEU A 415 -43.77 -24.28 7.28
CA LEU A 415 -43.57 -23.49 8.47
C LEU A 415 -44.70 -23.63 9.53
N GLN A 416 -45.75 -24.41 9.24
CA GLN A 416 -46.83 -24.79 10.18
C GLN A 416 -46.59 -26.17 10.75
#